data_030afcce34ea8387cf615ff7198ea512
#
_entry.id   030afcce34ea8387cf615ff7198ea512
#
_cell.length_a   1.000
_cell.length_b   1.000
_cell.length_c   1.000
_cell.angle_alpha   90.00
_cell.angle_beta   90.00
_cell.angle_gamma   90.00
#
_symmetry.space_group_name_H-M   'P 1'
#
loop_
_entity.id
_entity.type
_entity.pdbx_description
1 polymer ?
#
loop_
_entity_poly.entity_id
_entity_poly.type
_entity_poly.pdbx_seq_one_letter_code
_entity_poly.pdbx_strand_id
1 'polypeptide(L)'
;MSRKVNITCRYYWVKSYTEEGTSEDKYDLLEWFDKISDMTLAELTQQVGQVKGRLDEITQRGAFYALNFVRMESYSSTYIVTEEEKAKHVDISIEDDEYIGKNTVAIYDSNRQIIMLMGNQGGFSAHTITSYINSFLKVRYVFLIQ
;
A
#
# COMPACT_ATOMS: atom_id res chain seq x y z
N MET A 1 20.89 -24.10 0.96
CA MET A 1 19.54 -24.65 0.88
C MET A 1 18.55 -23.58 0.46
N SER A 2 17.87 -23.78 -0.65
CA SER A 2 16.82 -22.84 -1.06
C SER A 2 15.55 -23.08 -0.22
N ARG A 3 15.01 -22.02 0.36
CA ARG A 3 13.70 -22.05 1.02
C ARG A 3 12.63 -21.72 0.00
N LYS A 4 11.64 -22.56 -0.14
CA LYS A 4 10.43 -22.22 -0.88
C LYS A 4 9.52 -21.43 0.04
N VAL A 5 9.16 -20.22 -0.38
CA VAL A 5 8.19 -19.38 0.33
C VAL A 5 6.94 -19.28 -0.53
N ASN A 6 5.79 -19.62 0.01
CA ASN A 6 4.52 -19.43 -0.66
C ASN A 6 4.05 -17.99 -0.43
N ILE A 7 3.87 -17.27 -1.53
CA ILE A 7 3.36 -15.88 -1.50
C ILE A 7 1.95 -15.91 -2.07
N THR A 8 1.00 -15.38 -1.32
CA THR A 8 -0.38 -15.23 -1.78
C THR A 8 -0.50 -13.90 -2.51
N CYS A 9 -0.92 -13.96 -3.78
CA CYS A 9 -1.21 -12.78 -4.58
C CYS A 9 -2.70 -12.71 -4.85
N ARG A 10 -3.28 -11.51 -4.72
CA ARG A 10 -4.68 -11.25 -5.03
C ARG A 10 -4.76 -10.21 -6.13
N TYR A 11 -5.70 -10.39 -7.03
CA TYR A 11 -5.91 -9.53 -8.20
C TYR A 11 -7.22 -8.78 -8.06
N TYR A 12 -7.17 -7.49 -8.37
CA TYR A 12 -8.34 -6.61 -8.26
C TYR A 12 -8.48 -5.80 -9.53
N TRP A 13 -9.71 -5.66 -10.01
CA TRP A 13 -10.04 -4.62 -10.98
C TRP A 13 -10.01 -3.27 -10.28
N VAL A 14 -9.45 -2.27 -10.93
CA VAL A 14 -9.51 -0.89 -10.46
C VAL A 14 -10.68 -0.22 -11.15
N LYS A 15 -11.65 0.19 -10.35
CA LYS A 15 -12.90 0.81 -10.82
C LYS A 15 -13.17 2.10 -10.09
N SER A 16 -14.04 2.91 -10.64
CA SER A 16 -14.47 4.14 -10.00
C SER A 16 -15.92 4.48 -10.27
N TYR A 17 -16.47 5.31 -9.41
CA TYR A 17 -17.75 5.97 -9.64
C TYR A 17 -17.67 7.42 -9.19
N THR A 18 -18.51 8.28 -9.76
CA THR A 18 -18.69 9.67 -9.34
C THR A 18 -19.89 9.78 -8.41
N GLU A 19 -19.96 10.87 -7.62
CA GLU A 19 -21.09 11.09 -6.71
C GLU A 19 -22.45 11.12 -7.41
N GLU A 20 -22.48 11.54 -8.67
CA GLU A 20 -23.70 11.64 -9.49
C GLU A 20 -24.03 10.34 -10.22
N GLY A 21 -23.10 9.39 -10.29
CA GLY A 21 -23.22 8.20 -11.11
C GLY A 21 -23.36 6.92 -10.31
N THR A 22 -24.24 6.05 -10.80
CA THR A 22 -24.39 4.67 -10.32
C THR A 22 -23.61 3.67 -11.17
N SER A 23 -22.95 4.12 -12.25
CA SER A 23 -22.19 3.25 -13.14
C SER A 23 -20.77 3.04 -12.65
N GLU A 24 -20.36 1.79 -12.59
CA GLU A 24 -18.98 1.40 -12.31
C GLU A 24 -18.19 1.41 -13.60
N ASP A 25 -17.19 2.27 -13.68
CA ASP A 25 -16.27 2.33 -14.82
C ASP A 25 -14.88 1.90 -14.40
N LYS A 26 -14.12 1.31 -15.31
CA LYS A 26 -12.71 1.06 -15.10
C LYS A 26 -12.00 2.39 -14.87
N TYR A 27 -11.09 2.42 -13.91
CA TYR A 27 -10.30 3.60 -13.59
C TYR A 27 -8.83 3.33 -13.89
N ASP A 28 -8.21 4.23 -14.64
CA ASP A 28 -6.78 4.14 -14.91
C ASP A 28 -6.01 4.85 -13.80
N LEU A 29 -5.24 4.09 -13.02
CA LEU A 29 -4.40 4.64 -11.96
C LEU A 29 -3.34 5.61 -12.46
N LEU A 30 -3.04 5.64 -13.76
CA LEU A 30 -2.12 6.63 -14.32
C LEU A 30 -2.63 8.06 -14.09
N GLU A 31 -3.95 8.26 -14.08
CA GLU A 31 -4.53 9.56 -13.71
C GLU A 31 -4.20 9.96 -12.28
N TRP A 32 -4.25 9.00 -11.36
CA TRP A 32 -3.89 9.25 -9.97
C TRP A 32 -2.37 9.47 -9.82
N PHE A 33 -1.55 8.71 -10.55
CA PHE A 33 -0.10 8.92 -10.54
C PHE A 33 0.25 10.34 -10.98
N ASP A 34 -0.42 10.86 -12.01
CA ASP A 34 -0.21 12.24 -12.48
C ASP A 34 -0.55 13.26 -11.40
N LYS A 35 -1.62 13.04 -10.65
CA LYS A 35 -2.03 13.95 -9.56
C LYS A 35 -1.00 14.03 -8.44
N ILE A 36 -0.34 12.92 -8.14
CA ILE A 36 0.61 12.84 -7.02
C ILE A 36 2.07 13.03 -7.44
N SER A 37 2.34 13.15 -8.75
CA SER A 37 3.70 13.16 -9.29
C SER A 37 4.59 14.30 -8.77
N ASP A 38 4.00 15.45 -8.47
CA ASP A 38 4.71 16.62 -7.96
C ASP A 38 4.71 16.73 -6.44
N MET A 39 4.10 15.78 -5.75
CA MET A 39 4.01 15.80 -4.30
C MET A 39 5.32 15.35 -3.66
N THR A 40 5.68 15.99 -2.56
CA THR A 40 6.80 15.55 -1.72
C THR A 40 6.40 14.31 -0.93
N LEU A 41 7.39 13.58 -0.40
CA LEU A 41 7.11 12.42 0.46
C LEU A 41 6.29 12.80 1.69
N ALA A 42 6.51 13.99 2.24
CA ALA A 42 5.71 14.50 3.35
C ALA A 42 4.24 14.70 2.96
N GLU A 43 3.99 15.28 1.76
CA GLU A 43 2.64 15.46 1.23
C GLU A 43 1.96 14.13 0.90
N LEU A 44 2.71 13.12 0.49
CA LEU A 44 2.21 11.77 0.22
C LEU A 44 1.89 10.99 1.49
N THR A 45 2.39 11.41 2.64
CA THR A 45 2.13 10.75 3.91
C THR A 45 0.72 11.09 4.40
N GLN A 46 -0.10 10.07 4.59
CA GLN A 46 -1.51 10.21 4.99
C GLN A 46 -1.82 9.34 6.19
N GLN A 47 -2.75 9.82 6.99
CA GLN A 47 -3.39 9.03 8.04
C GLN A 47 -4.71 8.50 7.49
N VAL A 48 -4.79 7.21 7.24
CA VAL A 48 -6.02 6.56 6.75
C VAL A 48 -6.51 5.55 7.79
N GLY A 49 -7.56 5.94 8.54
CA GLY A 49 -8.01 5.17 9.69
C GLY A 49 -6.92 5.07 10.75
N GLN A 50 -6.54 3.85 11.10
CA GLN A 50 -5.48 3.56 12.07
C GLN A 50 -4.08 3.49 11.44
N VAL A 51 -3.99 3.64 10.12
CA VAL A 51 -2.75 3.45 9.38
C VAL A 51 -2.18 4.79 8.94
N LYS A 52 -0.92 5.04 9.30
CA LYS A 52 -0.13 6.14 8.73
C LYS A 52 0.83 5.55 7.71
N GLY A 53 0.87 6.13 6.53
CA GLY A 53 1.76 5.63 5.50
C GLY A 53 1.73 6.44 4.23
N ARG A 54 2.45 5.95 3.23
CA ARG A 54 2.58 6.63 1.95
C ARG A 54 2.95 5.67 0.83
N LEU A 55 2.69 6.11 -0.40
CA LEU A 55 3.34 5.54 -1.57
C LEU A 55 4.76 6.12 -1.62
N ASP A 56 5.75 5.25 -1.42
CA ASP A 56 7.15 5.66 -1.29
C ASP A 56 7.87 5.72 -2.63
N GLU A 57 7.55 4.79 -3.53
CA GLU A 57 8.22 4.69 -4.82
C GLU A 57 7.31 4.03 -5.87
N ILE A 58 7.42 4.50 -7.10
CA ILE A 58 6.81 3.88 -8.28
C ILE A 58 7.92 3.53 -9.26
N THR A 59 7.99 2.27 -9.68
CA THR A 59 8.93 1.81 -10.69
C THR A 59 8.17 1.29 -11.90
N GLN A 60 8.44 1.85 -13.07
CA GLN A 60 7.77 1.47 -14.31
C GLN A 60 8.62 0.52 -15.13
N ARG A 61 7.97 -0.53 -15.65
CA ARG A 61 8.52 -1.42 -16.67
C ARG A 61 7.46 -1.71 -17.73
N GLY A 62 7.55 -1.02 -18.87
CA GLY A 62 6.52 -1.12 -19.91
C GLY A 62 5.16 -0.67 -19.39
N ALA A 63 4.16 -1.54 -19.51
CA ALA A 63 2.81 -1.29 -19.02
C ALA A 63 2.62 -1.57 -17.54
N PHE A 64 3.65 -2.11 -16.87
CA PHE A 64 3.58 -2.49 -15.45
C PHE A 64 4.23 -1.44 -14.56
N TYR A 65 3.59 -1.19 -13.43
CA TYR A 65 4.05 -0.25 -12.41
C TYR A 65 4.13 -0.97 -11.07
N ALA A 66 5.32 -1.03 -10.50
CA ALA A 66 5.50 -1.54 -9.13
C ALA A 66 5.33 -0.37 -8.17
N LEU A 67 4.37 -0.52 -7.25
CA LEU A 67 4.03 0.48 -6.24
C LEU A 67 4.52 -0.02 -4.90
N ASN A 68 5.40 0.73 -4.26
CA ASN A 68 5.88 0.41 -2.92
C ASN A 68 5.17 1.30 -1.90
N PHE A 69 4.23 0.73 -1.17
CA PHE A 69 3.55 1.40 -0.06
C PHE A 69 4.30 1.10 1.24
N VAL A 70 4.49 2.12 2.06
CA VAL A 70 5.16 1.98 3.35
C VAL A 70 4.21 2.40 4.45
N ARG A 71 3.92 1.48 5.37
CA ARG A 71 3.24 1.78 6.62
C ARG A 71 4.26 2.24 7.63
N MET A 72 3.98 3.36 8.28
CA MET A 72 4.86 4.02 9.23
C MET A 72 4.36 3.77 10.66
N GLU A 73 5.17 3.12 11.46
CA GLU A 73 4.87 2.85 12.87
C GLU A 73 5.88 3.57 13.76
N SER A 74 5.38 4.36 14.72
CA SER A 74 6.23 5.06 15.68
C SER A 74 6.79 4.13 16.77
N TYR A 75 6.13 3.00 16.97
CA TYR A 75 6.52 1.99 17.95
C TYR A 75 6.24 0.60 17.43
N SER A 76 7.20 -0.30 17.61
CA SER A 76 7.02 -1.71 17.30
C SER A 76 7.47 -2.56 18.48
N SER A 77 6.57 -3.44 18.94
CA SER A 77 6.92 -4.52 19.87
C SER A 77 7.37 -5.73 19.08
N THR A 78 8.64 -6.06 19.20
CA THR A 78 9.20 -7.26 18.58
C THR A 78 9.74 -8.18 19.66
N TYR A 79 9.46 -9.48 19.53
CA TYR A 79 9.92 -10.49 20.46
C TYR A 79 10.81 -11.51 19.75
N ILE A 80 11.87 -11.95 20.42
CA ILE A 80 12.65 -13.10 20.03
C ILE A 80 12.11 -14.30 20.81
N VAL A 81 11.74 -15.35 20.09
CA VAL A 81 11.16 -16.57 20.67
C VAL A 81 11.98 -17.78 20.24
N THR A 82 12.36 -18.61 21.22
CA THR A 82 12.94 -19.93 20.97
C THR A 82 12.04 -20.99 21.59
N GLU A 83 12.23 -22.26 21.18
CA GLU A 83 11.43 -23.36 21.73
C GLU A 83 11.64 -23.57 23.23
N GLU A 84 12.80 -23.22 23.75
CA GLU A 84 13.21 -23.49 25.11
C GLU A 84 13.09 -22.28 26.07
N GLU A 85 12.98 -21.09 25.52
CA GLU A 85 12.93 -19.85 26.32
C GLU A 85 11.67 -19.05 26.08
N LYS A 86 11.26 -18.31 27.11
CA LYS A 86 10.16 -17.35 26.98
C LYS A 86 10.51 -16.24 25.97
N ALA A 87 9.50 -15.70 25.32
CA ALA A 87 9.66 -14.57 24.41
C ALA A 87 10.36 -13.39 25.10
N LYS A 88 11.35 -12.83 24.43
CA LYS A 88 12.11 -11.66 24.90
C LYS A 88 11.76 -10.46 24.04
N HIS A 89 11.44 -9.35 24.69
CA HIS A 89 11.20 -8.09 24.01
C HIS A 89 12.51 -7.53 23.42
N VAL A 90 12.45 -7.08 22.18
CA VAL A 90 13.56 -6.40 21.50
C VAL A 90 13.20 -4.93 21.37
N ASP A 91 13.98 -4.06 22.02
CA ASP A 91 13.82 -2.64 21.88
C ASP A 91 14.52 -2.15 20.62
N ILE A 92 13.76 -1.48 19.76
CA ILE A 92 14.28 -0.78 18.60
C ILE A 92 14.29 0.70 18.94
N SER A 93 15.50 1.28 19.02
CA SER A 93 15.64 2.71 19.30
C SER A 93 15.53 3.49 17.99
N ILE A 94 14.61 4.44 17.95
CA ILE A 94 14.42 5.35 16.82
C ILE A 94 14.43 6.80 17.30
N GLU A 95 14.83 7.71 16.42
CA GLU A 95 14.75 9.15 16.67
C GLU A 95 13.29 9.64 16.60
N ASP A 96 13.00 10.84 17.12
CA ASP A 96 11.65 11.38 17.21
C ASP A 96 10.96 11.56 15.85
N ASP A 97 11.74 11.81 14.79
CA ASP A 97 11.22 11.99 13.43
C ASP A 97 11.30 10.73 12.57
N GLU A 98 11.73 9.62 13.15
CA GLU A 98 11.85 8.34 12.47
C GLU A 98 10.67 7.41 12.75
N TYR A 99 10.42 6.51 11.82
CA TYR A 99 9.37 5.50 11.92
C TYR A 99 9.91 4.15 11.52
N ILE A 100 9.33 3.11 12.09
CA ILE A 100 9.56 1.75 11.60
C ILE A 100 8.66 1.54 10.40
N GLY A 101 9.26 1.26 9.24
CA GLY A 101 8.53 1.05 8.00
C GLY A 101 8.21 -0.43 7.74
N LYS A 102 6.99 -0.69 7.30
CA LYS A 102 6.59 -2.00 6.77
C LYS A 102 6.07 -1.78 5.35
N ASN A 103 6.69 -2.42 4.38
CA ASN A 103 6.34 -2.22 2.98
C ASN A 103 5.35 -3.25 2.45
N THR A 104 4.56 -2.81 1.50
CA THR A 104 3.67 -3.65 0.69
C THR A 104 3.88 -3.28 -0.77
N VAL A 105 4.14 -4.27 -1.59
CA VAL A 105 4.32 -4.06 -3.03
C VAL A 105 3.05 -4.48 -3.76
N ALA A 106 2.58 -3.59 -4.62
CA ALA A 106 1.50 -3.87 -5.55
C ALA A 106 2.02 -3.68 -6.98
N ILE A 107 1.51 -4.46 -7.91
CA ILE A 107 1.83 -4.32 -9.33
C ILE A 107 0.58 -3.94 -10.10
N TYR A 108 0.63 -2.80 -10.78
CA TYR A 108 -0.46 -2.31 -11.60
C TYR A 108 -0.18 -2.56 -13.07
N ASP A 109 -1.12 -3.24 -13.74
CA ASP A 109 -1.12 -3.43 -15.20
C ASP A 109 -2.01 -2.36 -15.82
N SER A 110 -1.39 -1.37 -16.47
CA SER A 110 -2.12 -0.24 -17.05
C SER A 110 -2.95 -0.61 -18.29
N ASN A 111 -2.59 -1.68 -18.98
CA ASN A 111 -3.36 -2.14 -20.14
C ASN A 111 -4.67 -2.81 -19.73
N ARG A 112 -4.65 -3.57 -18.64
CA ARG A 112 -5.83 -4.28 -18.13
C ARG A 112 -6.54 -3.57 -17.01
N GLN A 113 -5.89 -2.56 -16.41
CA GLN A 113 -6.41 -1.84 -15.24
C GLN A 113 -6.69 -2.79 -14.06
N ILE A 114 -5.74 -3.68 -13.85
CA ILE A 114 -5.74 -4.66 -12.77
C ILE A 114 -4.55 -4.37 -11.86
N ILE A 115 -4.78 -4.43 -10.56
CA ILE A 115 -3.72 -4.36 -9.56
C ILE A 115 -3.57 -5.73 -8.88
N MET A 116 -2.34 -6.19 -8.78
CA MET A 116 -1.98 -7.38 -8.01
C MET A 116 -1.40 -6.94 -6.69
N LEU A 117 -1.91 -7.51 -5.61
CA LEU A 117 -1.45 -7.23 -4.26
C LEU A 117 -0.82 -8.46 -3.67
N MET A 118 0.43 -8.32 -3.23
CA MET A 118 1.10 -9.38 -2.48
C MET A 118 0.67 -9.31 -1.02
N GLY A 119 0.19 -10.43 -0.48
CA GLY A 119 -0.19 -10.53 0.92
C GLY A 119 1.01 -10.26 1.83
N ASN A 120 0.87 -9.31 2.74
CA ASN A 120 1.89 -8.96 3.72
C ASN A 120 1.23 -8.54 5.02
N GLN A 121 1.54 -9.23 6.11
CA GLN A 121 1.02 -8.88 7.43
C GLN A 121 1.64 -7.58 7.92
N GLY A 122 0.81 -6.68 8.40
CA GLY A 122 1.23 -5.40 8.96
C GLY A 122 1.52 -4.30 7.94
N GLY A 123 1.39 -4.60 6.63
CA GLY A 123 1.48 -3.59 5.58
C GLY A 123 0.12 -2.99 5.21
N PHE A 124 0.01 -2.48 3.98
CA PHE A 124 -1.25 -1.97 3.44
C PHE A 124 -2.13 -3.13 2.95
N SER A 125 -3.37 -3.17 3.42
CA SER A 125 -4.40 -4.05 2.86
C SER A 125 -5.01 -3.41 1.61
N ALA A 126 -5.81 -4.18 0.86
CA ALA A 126 -6.57 -3.63 -0.27
C ALA A 126 -7.48 -2.47 0.16
N HIS A 127 -8.12 -2.60 1.32
CA HIS A 127 -8.95 -1.53 1.89
C HIS A 127 -8.12 -0.27 2.20
N THR A 128 -6.95 -0.44 2.79
CA THR A 128 -6.06 0.69 3.11
C THR A 128 -5.57 1.39 1.84
N ILE A 129 -5.21 0.63 0.80
CA ILE A 129 -4.81 1.19 -0.49
C ILE A 129 -5.96 2.00 -1.11
N THR A 130 -7.17 1.46 -1.09
CA THR A 130 -8.38 2.16 -1.57
C THR A 130 -8.56 3.49 -0.84
N SER A 131 -8.53 3.47 0.49
CA SER A 131 -8.66 4.68 1.29
C SER A 131 -7.54 5.68 1.06
N TYR A 132 -6.32 5.18 0.87
CA TYR A 132 -5.15 6.01 0.57
C TYR A 132 -5.30 6.74 -0.77
N ILE A 133 -5.66 6.00 -1.83
CA ILE A 133 -5.89 6.60 -3.15
C ILE A 133 -6.97 7.68 -3.07
N ASN A 134 -8.08 7.38 -2.41
CA ASN A 134 -9.21 8.28 -2.30
C ASN A 134 -8.92 9.51 -1.44
N SER A 135 -7.91 9.47 -0.57
CA SER A 135 -7.50 10.65 0.21
C SER A 135 -7.00 11.80 -0.68
N PHE A 136 -6.60 11.52 -1.91
CA PHE A 136 -6.13 12.51 -2.88
C PHE A 136 -7.19 12.89 -3.93
N LEU A 137 -8.33 12.20 -3.96
CA LEU A 137 -9.37 12.41 -4.96
C LEU A 137 -10.57 13.12 -4.33
N LYS A 138 -11.14 14.11 -5.05
CA LYS A 138 -12.26 14.93 -4.54
C LYS A 138 -13.61 14.61 -5.17
N VAL A 139 -13.61 14.20 -6.45
CA VAL A 139 -14.81 14.11 -7.28
C VAL A 139 -15.16 12.67 -7.63
N ARG A 140 -14.22 11.78 -7.52
CA ARG A 140 -14.36 10.38 -7.95
C ARG A 140 -13.90 9.46 -6.82
N TYR A 141 -14.63 8.39 -6.62
CA TYR A 141 -14.25 7.34 -5.66
C TYR A 141 -13.71 6.14 -6.43
N VAL A 142 -12.49 5.74 -6.08
CA VAL A 142 -11.83 4.55 -6.64
C VAL A 142 -11.99 3.39 -5.67
N PHE A 143 -12.23 2.20 -6.19
CA PHE A 143 -12.32 0.99 -5.38
C PHE A 143 -11.70 -0.21 -6.10
N LEU A 144 -11.32 -1.21 -5.33
CA LEU A 144 -10.74 -2.45 -5.79
C LEU A 144 -11.76 -3.58 -5.63
N ILE A 145 -12.02 -4.33 -6.70
CA ILE A 145 -12.94 -5.45 -6.70
C ILE A 145 -12.29 -6.69 -7.31
N GLN A 146 -12.41 -7.80 -6.61
CA GLN A 146 -11.92 -9.09 -7.10
C GLN A 146 -12.79 -9.67 -8.21
#